data_10b256679dc079c6f84594f0e159ec79
#
_entry.id   10b256679dc079c6f84594f0e159ec79
#
_cell.length_a   1.000
_cell.length_b   1.000
_cell.length_c   1.000
_cell.angle_alpha   90.00
_cell.angle_beta   90.00
_cell.angle_gamma   90.00
#
_symmetry.space_group_name_H-M   'P 1'
#
loop_
_entity.id
_entity.type
_entity.pdbx_description
1 polymer ?
#
loop_
_entity_poly.entity_id
_entity_poly.type
_entity_poly.pdbx_seq_one_letter_code
_entity_poly.pdbx_strand_id
1 'polypeptide(L)'
;FQIVKETLGRKIEIVQRQGALLIVEGEQLLSVYLPKNGLPLADFLGQEGLKDRLLIATRNEGKTKEFRQIFEQMGFEVENLNDYPDLPEVAETGMTFEENARLKAETISQLTGKMVLSDDSGLMVDILGGLPGVWSARFAGEGATDLENNAKLLHELAMVFELKDRSAKFHTTLVVASPGKESLVVEADWPGYINFEPKGENGFGYDPLFLVGETGKTSAQLTLEEKNQQSHRALAVKKLVEVFPAWQNK
;
A
#
# COMPACT_ATOMS: atom_id res chain seq x y z
N PHE A 1 -4.48 -14.89 -30.72
CA PHE A 1 -3.82 -14.18 -29.61
C PHE A 1 -4.53 -14.60 -28.32
N GLN A 2 -3.82 -15.25 -27.43
CA GLN A 2 -4.36 -15.71 -26.16
C GLN A 2 -3.63 -14.93 -25.05
N ILE A 3 -4.37 -14.23 -24.22
CA ILE A 3 -3.85 -13.59 -23.03
C ILE A 3 -4.35 -14.42 -21.85
N VAL A 4 -3.46 -15.01 -21.09
CA VAL A 4 -3.78 -15.69 -19.83
C VAL A 4 -3.62 -14.68 -18.72
N LYS A 5 -4.69 -14.44 -17.97
CA LYS A 5 -4.67 -13.62 -16.76
C LYS A 5 -4.94 -14.53 -15.57
N GLU A 6 -3.91 -14.78 -14.78
CA GLU A 6 -4.07 -15.46 -13.49
C GLU A 6 -4.33 -14.41 -12.42
N THR A 7 -5.51 -14.41 -11.85
CA THR A 7 -5.91 -13.51 -10.80
C THR A 7 -6.42 -14.27 -9.60
N LEU A 8 -5.80 -14.08 -8.44
CA LEU A 8 -6.29 -14.49 -7.12
C LEU A 8 -6.82 -15.95 -7.07
N GLY A 9 -6.11 -16.89 -7.70
CA GLY A 9 -6.47 -18.31 -7.74
C GLY A 9 -7.49 -18.68 -8.82
N ARG A 10 -7.93 -17.72 -9.67
CA ARG A 10 -8.75 -18.01 -10.84
C ARG A 10 -7.89 -17.86 -12.10
N LYS A 11 -7.90 -18.86 -12.95
CA LYS A 11 -7.22 -18.81 -14.25
C LYS A 11 -8.21 -18.38 -15.32
N ILE A 12 -8.17 -17.08 -15.64
CA ILE A 12 -9.00 -16.49 -16.69
C ILE A 12 -8.18 -16.36 -17.96
N GLU A 13 -8.68 -16.93 -19.04
CA GLU A 13 -8.10 -16.81 -20.38
C GLU A 13 -8.92 -15.85 -21.23
N ILE A 14 -8.23 -14.96 -21.95
CA ILE A 14 -8.85 -14.07 -22.92
C ILE A 14 -8.45 -14.55 -24.32
N VAL A 15 -9.40 -15.09 -25.06
CA VAL A 15 -9.19 -15.66 -26.39
C VAL A 15 -9.84 -14.77 -27.44
N GLN A 16 -9.08 -14.30 -28.42
CA GLN A 16 -9.61 -13.52 -29.54
C GLN A 16 -10.18 -14.44 -30.62
N ARG A 17 -11.46 -14.26 -30.94
CA ARG A 17 -12.11 -14.91 -32.08
C ARG A 17 -12.99 -13.93 -32.85
N GLN A 18 -12.81 -13.85 -34.16
CA GLN A 18 -13.68 -13.08 -35.11
C GLN A 18 -13.94 -11.62 -34.66
N GLY A 19 -12.95 -10.97 -34.06
CA GLY A 19 -13.06 -9.59 -33.59
C GLY A 19 -13.71 -9.42 -32.21
N ALA A 20 -14.08 -10.51 -31.56
CA ALA A 20 -14.52 -10.54 -30.17
C ALA A 20 -13.40 -11.08 -29.25
N LEU A 21 -13.40 -10.69 -27.98
CA LEU A 21 -12.61 -11.32 -26.94
C LEU A 21 -13.53 -12.22 -26.11
N LEU A 22 -13.24 -13.50 -26.09
CA LEU A 22 -13.92 -14.48 -25.25
C LEU A 22 -13.19 -14.57 -23.91
N ILE A 23 -13.91 -14.41 -22.82
CA ILE A 23 -13.39 -14.50 -21.47
C ILE A 23 -13.81 -15.85 -20.93
N VAL A 24 -12.84 -16.73 -20.66
CA VAL A 24 -13.10 -18.13 -20.29
C VAL A 24 -12.36 -18.50 -19.01
N GLU A 25 -12.94 -19.37 -18.21
CA GLU A 25 -12.31 -20.00 -17.04
C GLU A 25 -12.36 -21.52 -17.26
N GLY A 26 -11.20 -22.12 -17.55
CA GLY A 26 -11.15 -23.50 -18.00
C GLY A 26 -11.94 -23.70 -19.30
N GLU A 27 -12.97 -24.58 -19.27
CA GLU A 27 -13.87 -24.83 -20.40
C GLU A 27 -15.13 -23.94 -20.40
N GLN A 28 -15.32 -23.12 -19.35
CA GLN A 28 -16.51 -22.29 -19.19
C GLN A 28 -16.31 -20.92 -19.84
N LEU A 29 -17.20 -20.54 -20.77
CA LEU A 29 -17.30 -19.18 -21.28
C LEU A 29 -17.98 -18.31 -20.22
N LEU A 30 -17.25 -17.31 -19.69
CA LEU A 30 -17.78 -16.37 -18.70
C LEU A 30 -18.46 -15.18 -19.37
N SER A 31 -17.82 -14.58 -20.39
CA SER A 31 -18.36 -13.41 -21.08
C SER A 31 -17.74 -13.21 -22.47
N VAL A 32 -18.35 -12.32 -23.25
CA VAL A 32 -17.89 -11.93 -24.59
C VAL A 32 -17.77 -10.42 -24.68
N TYR A 33 -16.56 -9.93 -24.89
CA TYR A 33 -16.28 -8.52 -25.08
C TYR A 33 -16.18 -8.17 -26.57
N LEU A 34 -16.91 -7.13 -26.99
CA LEU A 34 -16.90 -6.60 -28.34
C LEU A 34 -16.23 -5.22 -28.35
N PRO A 35 -15.00 -5.05 -28.87
CA PRO A 35 -14.28 -3.78 -28.86
C PRO A 35 -15.02 -2.62 -29.54
N LYS A 36 -15.97 -2.93 -30.42
CA LYS A 36 -16.76 -1.92 -31.15
C LYS A 36 -17.76 -1.15 -30.28
N ASN A 37 -18.02 -1.61 -29.07
CA ASN A 37 -19.00 -0.97 -28.15
C ASN A 37 -18.45 0.25 -27.41
N GLY A 38 -17.19 0.65 -27.64
CA GLY A 38 -16.58 1.85 -27.06
C GLY A 38 -16.25 1.76 -25.56
N LEU A 39 -16.63 0.66 -24.89
CA LEU A 39 -16.27 0.44 -23.49
C LEU A 39 -14.86 -0.15 -23.41
N PRO A 40 -13.93 0.46 -22.64
CA PRO A 40 -12.61 -0.13 -22.40
C PRO A 40 -12.70 -1.53 -21.81
N LEU A 41 -11.79 -2.44 -22.19
CA LEU A 41 -11.81 -3.82 -21.70
C LEU A 41 -11.74 -3.91 -20.17
N ALA A 42 -10.96 -3.04 -19.53
CA ALA A 42 -10.84 -2.99 -18.07
C ALA A 42 -12.18 -2.66 -17.39
N ASP A 43 -12.95 -1.71 -17.95
CA ASP A 43 -14.26 -1.34 -17.43
C ASP A 43 -15.31 -2.44 -17.66
N PHE A 44 -15.23 -3.10 -18.82
CA PHE A 44 -16.06 -4.27 -19.11
C PHE A 44 -15.81 -5.40 -18.12
N LEU A 45 -14.54 -5.77 -17.90
CA LEU A 45 -14.17 -6.80 -16.93
C LEU A 45 -14.63 -6.44 -15.50
N GLY A 46 -14.65 -5.14 -15.18
CA GLY A 46 -15.19 -4.64 -13.92
C GLY A 46 -16.70 -4.84 -13.77
N GLN A 47 -17.48 -4.57 -14.82
CA GLN A 47 -18.92 -4.76 -14.82
C GLN A 47 -19.32 -6.24 -14.69
N GLU A 48 -18.54 -7.15 -15.28
CA GLU A 48 -18.75 -8.60 -15.20
C GLU A 48 -18.28 -9.22 -13.87
N GLY A 49 -17.83 -8.40 -12.90
CA GLY A 49 -17.27 -8.89 -11.63
C GLY A 49 -15.93 -9.61 -11.77
N LEU A 50 -15.23 -9.37 -12.89
CA LEU A 50 -13.94 -9.98 -13.23
C LEU A 50 -12.75 -9.07 -12.92
N LYS A 51 -12.98 -7.97 -12.19
CA LYS A 51 -11.89 -7.14 -11.65
C LYS A 51 -11.08 -7.97 -10.65
N ASP A 52 -9.77 -7.83 -10.77
CA ASP A 52 -8.86 -8.35 -9.77
C ASP A 52 -9.11 -7.65 -8.44
N ARG A 53 -9.33 -8.42 -7.41
CA ARG A 53 -9.47 -7.90 -6.05
C ARG A 53 -8.15 -8.06 -5.32
N LEU A 54 -7.70 -6.98 -4.71
CA LEU A 54 -6.53 -6.95 -3.87
C LEU A 54 -6.97 -6.69 -2.43
N LEU A 55 -6.76 -7.68 -1.55
CA LEU A 55 -6.99 -7.52 -0.12
C LEU A 55 -5.74 -6.93 0.54
N ILE A 56 -5.89 -5.78 1.17
CA ILE A 56 -4.83 -5.15 1.96
C ILE A 56 -5.07 -5.44 3.43
N ALA A 57 -4.07 -6.02 4.10
CA ALA A 57 -4.13 -6.38 5.51
C ALA A 57 -4.00 -5.14 6.42
N THR A 58 -4.96 -4.22 6.34
CA THR A 58 -5.02 -3.01 7.16
C THR A 58 -6.46 -2.60 7.45
N ARG A 59 -6.69 -1.96 8.61
CA ARG A 59 -7.94 -1.25 8.94
C ARG A 59 -7.76 0.27 8.84
N ASN A 60 -6.56 0.75 8.50
CA ASN A 60 -6.26 2.17 8.35
C ASN A 60 -6.78 2.69 7.00
N GLU A 61 -7.84 3.48 7.03
CA GLU A 61 -8.47 4.06 5.83
C GLU A 61 -7.56 5.04 5.09
N GLY A 62 -6.64 5.72 5.80
CA GLY A 62 -5.66 6.59 5.17
C GLY A 62 -4.72 5.81 4.25
N LYS A 63 -4.18 4.69 4.74
CA LYS A 63 -3.37 3.76 3.93
C LYS A 63 -4.19 3.17 2.78
N THR A 64 -5.41 2.71 3.06
CA THR A 64 -6.29 2.14 2.03
C THR A 64 -6.56 3.12 0.92
N LYS A 65 -6.81 4.40 1.25
CA LYS A 65 -7.06 5.44 0.25
C LYS A 65 -5.87 5.68 -0.67
N GLU A 66 -4.65 5.69 -0.13
CA GLU A 66 -3.41 5.81 -0.92
C GLU A 66 -3.25 4.61 -1.87
N PHE A 67 -3.37 3.38 -1.36
CA PHE A 67 -3.27 2.18 -2.18
C PHE A 67 -4.38 2.07 -3.21
N ARG A 68 -5.62 2.41 -2.83
CA ARG A 68 -6.77 2.38 -3.74
C ARG A 68 -6.51 3.25 -4.97
N GLN A 69 -6.06 4.49 -4.79
CA GLN A 69 -5.77 5.37 -5.91
C GLN A 69 -4.69 4.81 -6.84
N ILE A 70 -3.67 4.13 -6.31
CA ILE A 70 -2.59 3.55 -7.11
C ILE A 70 -3.08 2.29 -7.84
N PHE A 71 -3.70 1.35 -7.12
CA PHE A 71 -4.08 0.05 -7.68
C PHE A 71 -5.33 0.09 -8.57
N GLU A 72 -6.27 1.02 -8.33
CA GLU A 72 -7.42 1.21 -9.22
C GLU A 72 -7.01 1.68 -10.62
N GLN A 73 -5.96 2.51 -10.73
CA GLN A 73 -5.36 2.88 -12.02
C GLN A 73 -4.76 1.67 -12.76
N MET A 74 -4.40 0.62 -12.03
CA MET A 74 -3.89 -0.65 -12.58
C MET A 74 -5.00 -1.67 -12.83
N GLY A 75 -6.27 -1.33 -12.59
CA GLY A 75 -7.44 -2.17 -12.84
C GLY A 75 -7.81 -3.11 -11.68
N PHE A 76 -7.27 -2.89 -10.46
CA PHE A 76 -7.64 -3.66 -9.27
C PHE A 76 -8.80 -3.02 -8.51
N GLU A 77 -9.64 -3.85 -7.91
CA GLU A 77 -10.56 -3.45 -6.84
C GLU A 77 -9.86 -3.68 -5.49
N VAL A 78 -9.75 -2.63 -4.68
CA VAL A 78 -9.03 -2.68 -3.41
C VAL A 78 -10.00 -2.87 -2.25
N GLU A 79 -9.86 -3.98 -1.55
CA GLU A 79 -10.54 -4.30 -0.29
C GLU A 79 -9.57 -4.13 0.89
N ASN A 80 -10.09 -3.88 2.08
CA ASN A 80 -9.30 -3.87 3.30
C ASN A 80 -9.97 -4.71 4.40
N LEU A 81 -9.37 -4.77 5.59
CA LEU A 81 -9.89 -5.58 6.69
C LEU A 81 -11.20 -5.04 7.29
N ASN A 82 -11.62 -3.82 6.97
CA ASN A 82 -12.94 -3.31 7.39
C ASN A 82 -14.08 -3.98 6.62
N ASP A 83 -13.80 -4.49 5.42
CA ASP A 83 -14.74 -5.30 4.63
C ASP A 83 -14.89 -6.72 5.19
N TYR A 84 -14.02 -7.11 6.15
CA TYR A 84 -13.95 -8.44 6.76
C TYR A 84 -13.95 -8.34 8.30
N PRO A 85 -15.08 -7.96 8.92
CA PRO A 85 -15.15 -7.70 10.35
C PRO A 85 -14.85 -8.92 11.23
N ASP A 86 -15.06 -10.12 10.71
CA ASP A 86 -14.82 -11.39 11.42
C ASP A 86 -13.34 -11.80 11.44
N LEU A 87 -12.48 -11.17 10.64
CA LEU A 87 -11.05 -11.46 10.68
C LEU A 87 -10.40 -10.83 11.92
N PRO A 88 -9.52 -11.58 12.60
CA PRO A 88 -8.85 -11.08 13.80
C PRO A 88 -7.90 -9.93 13.46
N GLU A 89 -7.70 -9.07 14.43
CA GLU A 89 -6.60 -8.12 14.39
C GLU A 89 -5.28 -8.85 14.60
N VAL A 90 -4.34 -8.65 13.69
CA VAL A 90 -3.00 -9.26 13.79
C VAL A 90 -2.11 -8.34 14.60
N ALA A 91 -1.66 -8.82 15.76
CA ALA A 91 -0.76 -8.07 16.62
C ALA A 91 0.60 -7.86 15.95
N GLU A 92 1.07 -6.61 15.93
CA GLU A 92 2.38 -6.23 15.42
C GLU A 92 3.44 -6.40 16.53
N THR A 93 3.90 -7.64 16.68
CA THR A 93 4.89 -8.03 17.71
C THR A 93 6.32 -8.05 17.21
N GLY A 94 6.54 -7.79 15.94
CA GLY A 94 7.86 -7.74 15.32
C GLY A 94 8.65 -6.49 15.73
N MET A 95 9.97 -6.61 15.66
CA MET A 95 10.91 -5.52 15.94
C MET A 95 11.33 -4.78 14.68
N THR A 96 10.94 -5.27 13.50
CA THR A 96 11.20 -4.66 12.19
C THR A 96 9.92 -4.48 11.40
N PHE A 97 9.94 -3.58 10.43
CA PHE A 97 8.82 -3.38 9.52
C PHE A 97 8.52 -4.65 8.71
N GLU A 98 9.56 -5.37 8.26
CA GLU A 98 9.38 -6.63 7.53
C GLU A 98 8.68 -7.69 8.39
N GLU A 99 9.11 -7.89 9.64
CA GLU A 99 8.49 -8.86 10.55
C GLU A 99 7.00 -8.56 10.73
N ASN A 100 6.64 -7.30 11.00
CA ASN A 100 5.24 -6.90 11.16
C ASN A 100 4.43 -7.05 9.87
N ALA A 101 4.99 -6.65 8.73
CA ALA A 101 4.33 -6.80 7.44
C ALA A 101 4.10 -8.27 7.09
N ARG A 102 5.09 -9.15 7.33
CA ARG A 102 4.94 -10.61 7.16
C ARG A 102 3.86 -11.19 8.07
N LEU A 103 3.88 -10.86 9.35
CA LEU A 103 2.86 -11.31 10.31
C LEU A 103 1.45 -11.01 9.80
N LYS A 104 1.21 -9.77 9.35
CA LYS A 104 -0.10 -9.37 8.81
C LYS A 104 -0.45 -10.12 7.53
N ALA A 105 0.41 -10.08 6.52
CA ALA A 105 0.12 -10.67 5.21
C ALA A 105 -0.07 -12.17 5.28
N GLU A 106 0.85 -12.88 5.94
CA GLU A 106 0.86 -14.34 6.01
C GLU A 106 -0.30 -14.87 6.84
N THR A 107 -0.61 -14.24 7.99
CA THR A 107 -1.75 -14.62 8.82
C THR A 107 -3.08 -14.45 8.08
N ILE A 108 -3.31 -13.28 7.47
CA ILE A 108 -4.56 -13.03 6.75
C ILE A 108 -4.66 -13.91 5.49
N SER A 109 -3.54 -14.14 4.80
CA SER A 109 -3.51 -15.04 3.64
C SER A 109 -3.87 -16.49 4.02
N GLN A 110 -3.35 -16.99 5.15
CA GLN A 110 -3.69 -18.32 5.66
C GLN A 110 -5.16 -18.44 6.06
N LEU A 111 -5.71 -17.41 6.72
CA LEU A 111 -7.11 -17.41 7.17
C LEU A 111 -8.10 -17.31 6.01
N THR A 112 -7.76 -16.56 4.96
CA THR A 112 -8.67 -16.28 3.85
C THR A 112 -8.46 -17.17 2.64
N GLY A 113 -7.31 -17.84 2.53
CA GLY A 113 -6.90 -18.54 1.32
C GLY A 113 -6.60 -17.63 0.14
N LYS A 114 -6.52 -16.30 0.36
CA LYS A 114 -6.34 -15.27 -0.67
C LYS A 114 -4.88 -14.79 -0.72
N MET A 115 -4.52 -14.19 -1.85
CA MET A 115 -3.34 -13.34 -1.94
C MET A 115 -3.60 -12.04 -1.20
N VAL A 116 -2.70 -11.66 -0.31
CA VAL A 116 -2.84 -10.51 0.59
C VAL A 116 -1.60 -9.64 0.50
N LEU A 117 -1.81 -8.34 0.34
CA LEU A 117 -0.78 -7.31 0.49
C LEU A 117 -0.86 -6.74 1.90
N SER A 118 0.27 -6.65 2.58
CA SER A 118 0.39 -5.85 3.80
C SER A 118 1.38 -4.71 3.62
N ASP A 119 1.20 -3.69 4.42
CA ASP A 119 2.10 -2.55 4.56
C ASP A 119 2.42 -2.36 6.04
N ASP A 120 3.69 -2.38 6.36
CA ASP A 120 4.18 -1.81 7.61
C ASP A 120 5.11 -0.65 7.31
N SER A 121 4.80 0.50 7.89
CA SER A 121 5.41 1.78 7.54
C SER A 121 5.50 2.70 8.74
N GLY A 122 6.51 3.55 8.72
CA GLY A 122 6.69 4.52 9.78
C GLY A 122 7.68 5.62 9.40
N LEU A 123 7.77 6.57 10.30
CA LEU A 123 8.71 7.67 10.24
C LEU A 123 10.00 7.26 10.97
N MET A 124 11.14 7.49 10.35
CA MET A 124 12.45 7.31 10.96
C MET A 124 13.19 8.63 10.97
N VAL A 125 13.57 9.11 12.15
CA VAL A 125 14.29 10.38 12.34
C VAL A 125 15.72 10.08 12.74
N ASP A 126 16.67 10.57 11.96
CA ASP A 126 18.08 10.16 12.09
C ASP A 126 18.68 10.50 13.46
N ILE A 127 18.48 11.73 13.93
CA ILE A 127 19.02 12.18 15.23
C ILE A 127 18.38 11.44 16.43
N LEU A 128 17.19 10.85 16.23
CA LEU A 128 16.51 10.01 17.22
C LEU A 128 16.88 8.53 17.10
N GLY A 129 17.93 8.19 16.34
CA GLY A 129 18.35 6.81 16.13
C GLY A 129 17.33 5.95 15.35
N GLY A 130 16.52 6.59 14.51
CA GLY A 130 15.48 5.92 13.71
C GLY A 130 14.12 5.86 14.40
N LEU A 131 13.96 6.42 15.60
CA LEU A 131 12.63 6.56 16.21
C LEU A 131 11.79 7.58 15.44
N PRO A 132 10.45 7.45 15.47
CA PRO A 132 9.63 6.42 16.11
C PRO A 132 9.70 5.02 15.46
N GLY A 133 10.10 4.88 14.17
CA GLY A 133 10.27 3.57 13.53
C GLY A 133 8.98 2.74 13.56
N VAL A 134 9.08 1.47 13.95
CA VAL A 134 7.93 0.54 14.06
C VAL A 134 6.88 0.98 15.10
N TRP A 135 7.22 1.91 15.98
CA TRP A 135 6.29 2.47 16.98
C TRP A 135 5.58 3.74 16.49
N SER A 136 5.67 4.07 15.21
CA SER A 136 5.13 5.34 14.66
C SER A 136 3.67 5.57 15.01
N ALA A 137 2.82 4.56 14.93
CA ALA A 137 1.39 4.68 15.25
C ALA A 137 1.10 4.86 16.76
N ARG A 138 2.03 4.45 17.63
CA ARG A 138 1.89 4.48 19.09
C ARG A 138 3.07 5.17 19.79
N PHE A 139 3.69 6.13 19.14
CA PHE A 139 4.88 6.82 19.67
C PHE A 139 4.60 7.55 20.99
N ALA A 140 3.44 8.16 21.13
CA ALA A 140 3.00 8.78 22.38
C ALA A 140 2.33 7.80 23.36
N GLY A 141 2.15 6.53 22.98
CA GLY A 141 1.54 5.48 23.79
C GLY A 141 0.49 4.70 23.01
N GLU A 142 0.01 3.60 23.61
CA GLU A 142 -1.09 2.82 23.01
C GLU A 142 -2.36 3.67 22.86
N GLY A 143 -2.97 3.60 21.68
CA GLY A 143 -4.17 4.37 21.34
C GLY A 143 -3.94 5.86 21.11
N ALA A 144 -2.67 6.31 21.03
CA ALA A 144 -2.36 7.71 20.76
C ALA A 144 -2.91 8.17 19.41
N THR A 145 -3.41 9.39 19.38
CA THR A 145 -3.84 10.08 18.17
C THR A 145 -2.64 10.59 17.37
N ASP A 146 -2.85 10.90 16.08
CA ASP A 146 -1.84 11.53 15.25
C ASP A 146 -1.34 12.85 15.88
N LEU A 147 -2.24 13.64 16.49
CA LEU A 147 -1.88 14.88 17.15
C LEU A 147 -0.92 14.66 18.34
N GLU A 148 -1.18 13.66 19.17
CA GLU A 148 -0.32 13.30 20.31
C GLU A 148 1.03 12.78 19.86
N ASN A 149 1.08 11.94 18.81
CA ASN A 149 2.32 11.45 18.23
C ASN A 149 3.16 12.59 17.64
N ASN A 150 2.52 13.53 16.92
CA ASN A 150 3.20 14.71 16.38
C ASN A 150 3.71 15.64 17.49
N ALA A 151 2.93 15.86 18.55
CA ALA A 151 3.33 16.68 19.70
C ALA A 151 4.56 16.05 20.41
N LYS A 152 4.57 14.74 20.61
CA LYS A 152 5.72 14.04 21.17
C LYS A 152 6.95 14.17 20.28
N LEU A 153 6.81 13.99 18.97
CA LEU A 153 7.93 14.14 18.03
C LEU A 153 8.55 15.53 18.11
N LEU A 154 7.73 16.59 18.13
CA LEU A 154 8.20 17.96 18.30
C LEU A 154 8.90 18.18 19.65
N HIS A 155 8.40 17.56 20.72
CA HIS A 155 9.02 17.61 22.03
C HIS A 155 10.42 16.96 22.03
N GLU A 156 10.54 15.77 21.44
CA GLU A 156 11.84 15.08 21.33
C GLU A 156 12.87 15.88 20.52
N LEU A 157 12.40 16.67 19.56
CA LEU A 157 13.24 17.51 18.70
C LEU A 157 13.35 18.97 19.19
N ALA A 158 12.88 19.29 20.39
CA ALA A 158 12.82 20.66 20.91
C ALA A 158 14.19 21.36 20.98
N MET A 159 15.27 20.60 21.19
CA MET A 159 16.64 21.11 21.27
C MET A 159 17.41 21.02 19.94
N VAL A 160 16.76 20.62 18.86
CA VAL A 160 17.37 20.51 17.52
C VAL A 160 16.91 21.72 16.71
N PHE A 161 17.76 22.75 16.62
CA PHE A 161 17.41 24.04 16.07
C PHE A 161 17.69 24.21 14.57
N GLU A 162 18.54 23.35 14.00
CA GLU A 162 18.90 23.39 12.60
C GLU A 162 18.09 22.38 11.80
N LEU A 163 17.46 22.81 10.69
CA LEU A 163 16.66 21.91 9.86
C LEU A 163 17.48 20.72 9.31
N LYS A 164 18.72 20.96 8.93
CA LYS A 164 19.64 19.92 8.44
C LYS A 164 19.85 18.75 9.41
N ASP A 165 19.72 19.02 10.72
CA ASP A 165 19.90 18.04 11.80
C ASP A 165 18.57 17.32 12.14
N ARG A 166 17.50 17.67 11.46
CA ARG A 166 16.16 17.08 11.57
C ARG A 166 15.83 16.16 10.39
N SER A 167 16.87 15.61 9.76
CA SER A 167 16.68 14.66 8.64
C SER A 167 15.89 13.44 9.08
N ALA A 168 15.03 13.00 8.20
CA ALA A 168 14.12 11.89 8.44
C ALA A 168 13.74 11.21 7.12
N LYS A 169 13.11 10.07 7.22
CA LYS A 169 12.48 9.40 6.09
C LYS A 169 11.19 8.71 6.51
N PHE A 170 10.22 8.69 5.64
CA PHE A 170 9.20 7.66 5.70
C PHE A 170 9.74 6.38 5.09
N HIS A 171 9.53 5.29 5.79
CA HIS A 171 9.87 3.95 5.34
C HIS A 171 8.60 3.12 5.18
N THR A 172 8.58 2.23 4.20
CA THR A 172 7.55 1.19 4.07
C THR A 172 8.15 -0.13 3.63
N THR A 173 7.66 -1.20 4.23
CA THR A 173 7.85 -2.57 3.76
C THR A 173 6.51 -3.12 3.31
N LEU A 174 6.43 -3.51 2.03
CA LEU A 174 5.29 -4.22 1.47
C LEU A 174 5.59 -5.71 1.42
N VAL A 175 4.64 -6.51 1.86
CA VAL A 175 4.71 -7.97 1.77
C VAL A 175 3.49 -8.49 1.04
N VAL A 176 3.71 -9.29 0.00
CA VAL A 176 2.65 -10.07 -0.65
C VAL A 176 2.79 -11.51 -0.21
N ALA A 177 1.75 -12.02 0.44
CA ALA A 177 1.65 -13.42 0.83
C ALA A 177 0.56 -14.13 0.02
N SER A 178 0.81 -15.37 -0.35
CA SER A 178 -0.16 -16.27 -0.98
C SER A 178 0.03 -17.67 -0.41
N PRO A 179 -1.05 -18.44 -0.22
CA PRO A 179 -0.93 -19.78 0.30
C PRO A 179 0.04 -20.65 -0.52
N GLY A 180 0.95 -21.32 0.18
CA GLY A 180 1.91 -22.25 -0.45
C GLY A 180 3.08 -21.61 -1.18
N LYS A 181 3.23 -20.28 -1.12
CA LYS A 181 4.37 -19.55 -1.71
C LYS A 181 5.19 -18.82 -0.65
N GLU A 182 6.48 -18.65 -0.93
CA GLU A 182 7.31 -17.69 -0.18
C GLU A 182 6.82 -16.28 -0.41
N SER A 183 6.72 -15.50 0.66
CA SER A 183 6.23 -14.12 0.58
C SER A 183 7.20 -13.23 -0.20
N LEU A 184 6.64 -12.36 -1.04
CA LEU A 184 7.38 -11.33 -1.75
C LEU A 184 7.52 -10.10 -0.86
N VAL A 185 8.72 -9.57 -0.73
CA VAL A 185 9.03 -8.38 0.09
C VAL A 185 9.65 -7.31 -0.78
N VAL A 186 9.15 -6.09 -0.65
CA VAL A 186 9.76 -4.88 -1.23
C VAL A 186 9.74 -3.74 -0.23
N GLU A 187 10.75 -2.88 -0.30
CA GLU A 187 10.90 -1.75 0.61
C GLU A 187 11.19 -0.47 -0.17
N ALA A 188 10.76 0.65 0.38
CA ALA A 188 11.10 1.96 -0.14
C ALA A 188 11.13 3.03 0.95
N ASP A 189 12.02 3.99 0.73
CA ASP A 189 12.20 5.17 1.58
C ASP A 189 11.80 6.43 0.83
N TRP A 190 11.24 7.38 1.55
CA TRP A 190 10.97 8.73 1.09
C TRP A 190 11.68 9.71 2.01
N PRO A 191 12.85 10.25 1.61
CA PRO A 191 13.65 11.13 2.45
C PRO A 191 13.06 12.52 2.55
N GLY A 192 13.30 13.18 3.68
CA GLY A 192 12.86 14.54 3.98
C GLY A 192 13.38 15.02 5.32
N TYR A 193 12.66 15.95 5.92
CA TYR A 193 13.02 16.59 7.19
C TYR A 193 11.80 16.76 8.07
N ILE A 194 12.01 16.92 9.37
CA ILE A 194 10.93 17.26 10.30
C ILE A 194 10.86 18.76 10.48
N ASN A 195 9.73 19.35 10.10
CA ASN A 195 9.46 20.78 10.27
C ASN A 195 9.39 21.16 11.76
N PHE A 196 9.52 22.44 12.04
CA PHE A 196 9.41 22.99 13.41
C PHE A 196 7.97 23.13 13.90
N GLU A 197 7.04 23.20 12.96
CA GLU A 197 5.60 23.35 13.23
C GLU A 197 4.78 22.56 12.19
N PRO A 198 3.59 22.07 12.54
CA PRO A 198 2.74 21.38 11.59
C PRO A 198 2.19 22.35 10.52
N LYS A 199 2.12 21.88 9.27
CA LYS A 199 1.53 22.63 8.13
C LYS A 199 0.74 21.67 7.25
N GLY A 200 -0.38 22.14 6.71
CA GLY A 200 -1.26 21.38 5.84
C GLY A 200 -2.26 20.51 6.60
N GLU A 201 -3.27 20.04 5.89
CA GLU A 201 -4.40 19.30 6.46
C GLU A 201 -4.68 17.97 5.74
N ASN A 202 -3.90 17.66 4.68
CA ASN A 202 -4.06 16.43 3.92
C ASN A 202 -3.28 15.29 4.57
N GLY A 203 -3.64 14.06 4.19
CA GLY A 203 -2.95 12.86 4.65
C GLY A 203 -3.31 12.44 6.06
N PHE A 204 -2.37 11.85 6.78
CA PHE A 204 -2.52 11.33 8.14
C PHE A 204 -1.14 11.17 8.82
N GLY A 205 -1.14 10.77 10.08
CA GLY A 205 0.08 10.53 10.83
C GLY A 205 0.97 11.76 10.93
N TYR A 206 2.22 11.62 10.54
CA TYR A 206 3.25 12.67 10.61
C TYR A 206 3.30 13.58 9.37
N ASP A 207 2.38 13.44 8.42
CA ASP A 207 2.36 14.25 7.20
C ASP A 207 2.43 15.76 7.45
N PRO A 208 1.79 16.34 8.49
CA PRO A 208 1.89 17.78 8.76
C PRO A 208 3.29 18.26 9.17
N LEU A 209 4.16 17.37 9.65
CA LEU A 209 5.52 17.68 10.07
C LEU A 209 6.59 17.28 9.05
N PHE A 210 6.27 16.40 8.11
CA PHE A 210 7.25 15.87 7.18
C PHE A 210 7.44 16.78 5.97
N LEU A 211 8.57 17.48 5.93
CA LEU A 211 9.00 18.30 4.78
C LEU A 211 9.53 17.41 3.66
N VAL A 212 8.98 17.60 2.48
CA VAL A 212 9.31 16.80 1.28
C VAL A 212 10.51 17.42 0.56
N GLY A 213 11.66 16.80 0.73
CA GLY A 213 12.90 17.25 0.11
C GLY A 213 13.19 18.74 0.41
N GLU A 214 13.59 19.47 -0.61
CA GLU A 214 13.90 20.91 -0.53
C GLU A 214 12.73 21.80 -0.96
N THR A 215 11.52 21.25 -1.11
CA THR A 215 10.35 21.98 -1.63
C THR A 215 9.81 23.04 -0.66
N GLY A 216 10.14 22.92 0.62
CA GLY A 216 9.56 23.75 1.68
C GLY A 216 8.10 23.42 2.01
N LYS A 217 7.50 22.43 1.35
CA LYS A 217 6.16 21.92 1.61
C LYS A 217 6.21 20.69 2.48
N THR A 218 5.27 20.56 3.41
CA THR A 218 5.05 19.32 4.12
C THR A 218 4.22 18.34 3.26
N SER A 219 4.29 17.06 3.57
CA SER A 219 3.46 16.04 2.93
C SER A 219 1.97 16.34 3.04
N ALA A 220 1.51 16.93 4.15
CA ALA A 220 0.13 17.37 4.33
C ALA A 220 -0.29 18.57 3.48
N GLN A 221 0.64 19.25 2.82
CA GLN A 221 0.36 20.33 1.86
C GLN A 221 0.29 19.82 0.41
N LEU A 222 0.57 18.53 0.18
CA LEU A 222 0.44 17.90 -1.12
C LEU A 222 -0.98 17.38 -1.32
N THR A 223 -1.43 17.36 -2.57
CA THR A 223 -2.62 16.58 -2.93
C THR A 223 -2.31 15.08 -2.84
N LEU A 224 -3.34 14.25 -2.77
CA LEU A 224 -3.15 12.80 -2.77
C LEU A 224 -2.46 12.31 -4.05
N GLU A 225 -2.75 12.94 -5.18
CA GLU A 225 -2.11 12.65 -6.46
C GLU A 225 -0.61 12.99 -6.44
N GLU A 226 -0.24 14.20 -5.99
CA GLU A 226 1.15 14.61 -5.84
C GLU A 226 1.92 13.69 -4.88
N LYS A 227 1.32 13.31 -3.76
CA LYS A 227 1.89 12.37 -2.78
C LYS A 227 2.11 11.00 -3.42
N ASN A 228 1.13 10.46 -4.15
CA ASN A 228 1.20 9.15 -4.79
C ASN A 228 2.14 9.08 -6.00
N GLN A 229 2.73 10.18 -6.43
CA GLN A 229 3.80 10.18 -7.43
C GLN A 229 5.20 9.98 -6.82
N GLN A 230 5.39 10.24 -5.52
CA GLN A 230 6.71 10.34 -4.90
C GLN A 230 6.85 9.67 -3.53
N SER A 231 5.75 9.31 -2.88
CA SER A 231 5.80 8.79 -1.51
C SER A 231 6.48 7.40 -1.41
N HIS A 232 6.89 7.04 -0.20
CA HIS A 232 7.42 5.71 0.11
C HIS A 232 6.51 4.58 -0.40
N ARG A 233 5.17 4.68 -0.20
CA ARG A 233 4.21 3.69 -0.71
C ARG A 233 4.17 3.65 -2.22
N ALA A 234 4.14 4.79 -2.89
CA ALA A 234 4.17 4.86 -4.34
C ALA A 234 5.44 4.23 -4.92
N LEU A 235 6.60 4.54 -4.31
CA LEU A 235 7.89 3.96 -4.70
C LEU A 235 7.94 2.44 -4.44
N ALA A 236 7.41 1.98 -3.30
CA ALA A 236 7.34 0.55 -2.98
C ALA A 236 6.41 -0.20 -3.94
N VAL A 237 5.23 0.36 -4.26
CA VAL A 237 4.32 -0.25 -5.24
C VAL A 237 4.97 -0.32 -6.62
N LYS A 238 5.69 0.71 -7.05
CA LYS A 238 6.43 0.66 -8.32
C LYS A 238 7.43 -0.49 -8.34
N LYS A 239 8.22 -0.66 -7.28
CA LYS A 239 9.14 -1.81 -7.15
C LYS A 239 8.39 -3.14 -7.14
N LEU A 240 7.26 -3.20 -6.41
CA LEU A 240 6.42 -4.41 -6.35
C LEU A 240 5.96 -4.83 -7.74
N VAL A 241 5.43 -3.91 -8.53
CA VAL A 241 4.93 -4.19 -9.90
C VAL A 241 6.04 -4.72 -10.81
N GLU A 242 7.28 -4.26 -10.65
CA GLU A 242 8.42 -4.72 -11.43
C GLU A 242 8.80 -6.18 -11.12
N VAL A 243 8.72 -6.60 -9.85
CA VAL A 243 9.16 -7.94 -9.41
C VAL A 243 8.03 -8.97 -9.31
N PHE A 244 6.78 -8.51 -9.23
CA PHE A 244 5.60 -9.35 -9.02
C PHE A 244 5.41 -10.43 -10.08
N PRO A 245 5.55 -10.18 -11.41
CA PRO A 245 5.37 -11.21 -12.43
C PRO A 245 6.34 -12.39 -12.26
N ALA A 246 7.61 -12.11 -11.90
CA ALA A 246 8.61 -13.14 -11.69
C ALA A 246 8.31 -13.98 -10.43
N TRP A 247 7.76 -13.37 -9.39
CA TRP A 247 7.33 -14.05 -8.18
C TRP A 247 6.07 -14.89 -8.41
N GLN A 248 5.11 -14.36 -9.18
CA GLN A 248 3.85 -15.07 -9.49
C GLN A 248 4.10 -16.38 -10.26
N ASN A 249 5.11 -16.41 -11.12
CA ASN A 249 5.44 -17.57 -11.97
C ASN A 249 6.35 -18.61 -11.29
N LYS A 250 6.77 -18.40 -10.05
CA LYS A 250 7.48 -19.40 -9.23
C LYS A 250 6.48 -20.29 -8.51
#